data_134ef56c40999f95d96623b3843732ad
#
_entry.id   134ef56c40999f95d96623b3843732ad
#
_cell.length_a   1.000
_cell.length_b   1.000
_cell.length_c   1.000
_cell.angle_alpha   90.00
_cell.angle_beta   90.00
_cell.angle_gamma   90.00
#
_symmetry.space_group_name_H-M   'P 1'
#
loop_
_entity.id
_entity.type
_entity.pdbx_description
1 polymer ?
#
loop_
_entity_poly.entity_id
_entity_poly.type
_entity_poly.pdbx_seq_one_letter_code
_entity_poly.pdbx_strand_id
1 'polypeptide(L)'
;MIEPINSYQPTFTGYQHPLKTLFKKGQMPSVKYGLYGGELNVDNVSLEHLKPHSWGGKTEWGNLALAERNRNTARGSSPLADFLSWDMLESYLAQFNFKIKHIFDGYKYQDQVRSTCRQLGVGHPETITEAYGEAFKPEKKLPKKILRSMRNKAKKAAKEPLQLEIQFPPEQLHIDFKG
;
A
#
# COMPACT_ATOMS: atom_id res chain seq x y z
N MET A 1 49.18 8.02 3.66
CA MET A 1 48.06 8.59 2.87
C MET A 1 47.19 7.43 2.45
N ILE A 2 46.01 7.32 3.00
CA ILE A 2 45.05 6.26 2.67
C ILE A 2 44.10 6.92 1.66
N GLU A 3 44.12 6.44 0.41
CA GLU A 3 43.21 6.90 -0.61
C GLU A 3 41.76 6.54 -0.24
N PRO A 4 40.76 7.43 -0.45
CA PRO A 4 39.39 7.11 -0.17
C PRO A 4 38.92 6.02 -1.13
N ILE A 5 38.39 4.94 -0.55
CA ILE A 5 37.73 3.87 -1.31
C ILE A 5 36.62 4.50 -2.15
N ASN A 6 36.90 4.61 -3.43
CA ASN A 6 35.94 5.07 -4.43
C ASN A 6 34.74 4.12 -4.39
N SER A 7 33.65 4.54 -3.75
CA SER A 7 32.41 3.80 -3.75
C SER A 7 31.86 3.79 -5.17
N TYR A 8 32.19 2.74 -5.91
CA TYR A 8 31.67 2.47 -7.23
C TYR A 8 30.13 2.40 -7.15
N GLN A 9 29.50 3.51 -7.42
CA GLN A 9 28.06 3.57 -7.67
C GLN A 9 27.89 3.18 -9.14
N PRO A 10 27.38 1.97 -9.44
CA PRO A 10 27.13 1.62 -10.83
C PRO A 10 26.09 2.59 -11.42
N THR A 11 26.54 3.45 -12.30
CA THR A 11 25.67 4.29 -13.12
C THR A 11 24.97 3.37 -14.12
N PHE A 12 23.75 2.93 -13.77
CA PHE A 12 22.91 2.16 -14.69
C PHE A 12 22.41 3.07 -15.81
N THR A 13 23.15 3.11 -16.90
CA THR A 13 22.71 3.70 -18.17
C THR A 13 21.72 2.75 -18.84
N GLY A 14 20.44 2.94 -18.55
CA GLY A 14 19.35 2.16 -19.15
C GLY A 14 18.32 1.73 -18.12
N TYR A 15 17.11 1.91 -18.41
CA TYR A 15 15.83 1.82 -17.71
C TYR A 15 15.54 0.56 -16.84
N GLN A 16 16.53 -0.19 -16.40
CA GLN A 16 16.33 -1.39 -15.58
C GLN A 16 16.97 -1.26 -14.19
N HIS A 17 16.32 -0.47 -13.35
CA HIS A 17 16.71 -0.46 -11.94
C HIS A 17 16.62 -1.89 -11.34
N PRO A 18 17.59 -2.29 -10.50
CA PRO A 18 17.67 -3.64 -9.93
C PRO A 18 16.38 -4.13 -9.28
N LEU A 19 15.60 -3.28 -8.63
CA LEU A 19 14.36 -3.62 -7.95
C LEU A 19 13.39 -4.40 -8.85
N LYS A 20 13.10 -3.87 -10.05
CA LYS A 20 12.22 -4.53 -11.03
C LYS A 20 12.85 -5.79 -11.60
N THR A 21 14.16 -5.77 -11.82
CA THR A 21 14.89 -6.94 -12.33
C THR A 21 14.88 -8.08 -11.33
N LEU A 22 15.12 -7.80 -10.05
CA LEU A 22 15.09 -8.79 -8.97
C LEU A 22 13.69 -9.42 -8.84
N PHE A 23 12.64 -8.60 -8.92
CA PHE A 23 11.27 -9.11 -8.93
C PHE A 23 11.01 -10.04 -10.12
N LYS A 24 11.30 -9.59 -11.35
CA LYS A 24 11.09 -10.38 -12.58
C LYS A 24 11.88 -11.70 -12.61
N LYS A 25 13.04 -11.75 -11.95
CA LYS A 25 13.84 -12.97 -11.77
C LYS A 25 13.35 -13.88 -10.65
N GLY A 26 12.22 -13.58 -10.00
CA GLY A 26 11.68 -14.36 -8.89
C GLY A 26 12.55 -14.32 -7.61
N GLN A 27 13.45 -13.35 -7.49
CA GLN A 27 14.34 -13.20 -6.33
C GLN A 27 13.66 -12.49 -5.15
N MET A 28 12.39 -12.11 -5.30
CA MET A 28 11.56 -11.46 -4.28
C MET A 28 10.23 -12.20 -4.08
N PRO A 29 10.24 -13.47 -3.65
CA PRO A 29 9.04 -14.32 -3.62
C PRO A 29 7.97 -13.85 -2.63
N SER A 30 8.34 -13.08 -1.61
CA SER A 30 7.40 -12.50 -0.64
C SER A 30 6.68 -11.27 -1.16
N VAL A 31 7.18 -10.63 -2.24
CA VAL A 31 6.57 -9.42 -2.80
C VAL A 31 5.51 -9.81 -3.81
N LYS A 32 4.25 -9.65 -3.42
CA LYS A 32 3.07 -10.03 -4.22
C LYS A 32 2.25 -8.83 -4.67
N TYR A 33 2.26 -7.75 -3.90
CA TYR A 33 1.41 -6.58 -4.13
C TYR A 33 2.25 -5.33 -4.36
N GLY A 34 1.77 -4.47 -5.26
CA GLY A 34 2.38 -3.17 -5.53
C GLY A 34 2.04 -2.11 -4.50
N LEU A 35 2.73 -0.96 -4.60
CA LEU A 35 2.59 0.18 -3.68
C LEU A 35 1.14 0.64 -3.50
N TYR A 36 0.35 0.64 -4.56
CA TYR A 36 -1.06 1.05 -4.57
C TYR A 36 -2.04 -0.14 -4.42
N GLY A 37 -1.61 -1.24 -3.84
CA GLY A 37 -2.34 -2.50 -3.85
C GLY A 37 -2.23 -3.22 -5.19
N GLY A 38 -3.01 -4.06 -5.66
CA GLY A 38 -2.92 -4.77 -6.95
C GLY A 38 -1.83 -5.84 -6.97
N GLU A 39 -2.19 -7.01 -7.41
CA GLU A 39 -1.28 -8.14 -7.50
C GLU A 39 -0.25 -7.92 -8.61
N LEU A 40 1.02 -8.18 -8.30
CA LEU A 40 2.14 -8.03 -9.22
C LEU A 40 2.48 -9.34 -9.90
N ASN A 41 2.75 -9.26 -11.19
CA ASN A 41 3.35 -10.32 -11.98
C ASN A 41 4.40 -9.75 -12.94
N VAL A 42 5.08 -10.61 -13.70
CA VAL A 42 6.16 -10.22 -14.61
C VAL A 42 5.71 -9.29 -15.73
N ASP A 43 4.42 -9.35 -16.11
CA ASP A 43 3.86 -8.60 -17.23
C ASP A 43 3.33 -7.23 -16.80
N ASN A 44 2.74 -7.13 -15.61
CA ASN A 44 2.13 -5.90 -15.13
C ASN A 44 3.02 -5.05 -14.22
N VAL A 45 4.15 -5.58 -13.73
CA VAL A 45 5.03 -4.85 -12.81
C VAL A 45 5.66 -3.63 -13.49
N SER A 46 5.60 -2.48 -12.84
CA SER A 46 6.26 -1.24 -13.22
C SER A 46 7.09 -0.68 -12.07
N LEU A 47 8.04 0.21 -12.41
CA LEU A 47 8.73 1.03 -11.41
C LEU A 47 7.96 2.33 -11.23
N GLU A 48 7.62 2.61 -10.01
CA GLU A 48 7.04 3.86 -9.55
C GLU A 48 8.13 4.77 -9.01
N HIS A 49 8.16 6.03 -9.43
CA HIS A 49 8.95 7.08 -8.81
C HIS A 49 8.09 7.81 -7.78
N LEU A 50 8.35 7.64 -6.50
CA LEU A 50 7.59 8.30 -5.42
C LEU A 50 7.55 9.81 -5.64
N LYS A 51 8.71 10.44 -5.83
CA LYS A 51 8.86 11.79 -6.38
C LYS A 51 9.04 11.67 -7.90
N PRO A 52 8.09 12.15 -8.72
CA PRO A 52 8.18 12.05 -10.18
C PRO A 52 9.44 12.70 -10.75
N HIS A 53 9.93 12.21 -11.88
CA HIS A 53 11.04 12.83 -12.62
C HIS A 53 10.75 14.30 -12.97
N SER A 54 9.51 14.62 -13.36
CA SER A 54 9.05 15.99 -13.64
C SER A 54 9.21 16.94 -12.47
N TRP A 55 9.30 16.41 -11.23
CA TRP A 55 9.54 17.15 -9.99
C TRP A 55 10.98 17.02 -9.50
N GLY A 56 11.90 16.55 -10.35
CA GLY A 56 13.30 16.35 -10.00
C GLY A 56 13.58 15.09 -9.18
N GLY A 57 12.69 14.09 -9.23
CA GLY A 57 12.91 12.80 -8.60
C GLY A 57 14.02 12.02 -9.30
N LYS A 58 14.92 11.40 -8.52
CA LYS A 58 16.04 10.58 -9.00
C LYS A 58 15.66 9.10 -9.00
N THR A 59 16.32 8.33 -9.89
CA THR A 59 16.19 6.87 -9.94
C THR A 59 17.13 6.25 -8.90
N GLU A 60 16.70 6.21 -7.64
CA GLU A 60 17.43 5.69 -6.50
C GLU A 60 16.51 4.83 -5.61
N TRP A 61 17.09 3.93 -4.81
CA TRP A 61 16.34 2.97 -4.01
C TRP A 61 15.25 3.59 -3.14
N GLY A 62 15.53 4.69 -2.49
CA GLY A 62 14.57 5.38 -1.62
C GLY A 62 13.44 6.09 -2.36
N ASN A 63 13.59 6.31 -3.67
CA ASN A 63 12.58 6.97 -4.52
C ASN A 63 11.84 6.02 -5.44
N LEU A 64 12.09 4.73 -5.36
CA LEU A 64 11.50 3.73 -6.25
C LEU A 64 10.67 2.71 -5.48
N ALA A 65 9.54 2.35 -6.07
CA ALA A 65 8.69 1.27 -5.60
C ALA A 65 8.21 0.39 -6.77
N LEU A 66 7.77 -0.83 -6.46
CA LEU A 66 7.06 -1.66 -7.42
C LEU A 66 5.58 -1.31 -7.38
N ALA A 67 4.98 -1.09 -8.54
CA ALA A 67 3.56 -0.83 -8.66
C ALA A 67 2.96 -1.63 -9.83
N GLU A 68 1.69 -1.94 -9.74
CA GLU A 68 0.92 -2.45 -10.87
C GLU A 68 0.81 -1.33 -11.91
N ARG A 69 1.05 -1.68 -13.20
CA ARG A 69 1.22 -0.70 -14.29
C ARG A 69 0.03 0.24 -14.44
N ASN A 70 -1.19 -0.27 -14.39
CA ASN A 70 -2.39 0.56 -14.59
C ASN A 70 -2.56 1.56 -13.46
N ARG A 71 -2.28 1.17 -12.23
CA ARG A 71 -2.35 2.04 -11.05
C ARG A 71 -1.25 3.10 -11.05
N ASN A 72 -0.04 2.72 -11.48
CA ASN A 72 1.07 3.64 -11.69
C ASN A 72 0.72 4.68 -12.77
N THR A 73 0.16 4.23 -13.90
CA THR A 73 -0.29 5.12 -14.98
C THR A 73 -1.41 6.05 -14.52
N ALA A 74 -2.37 5.55 -13.74
CA ALA A 74 -3.48 6.34 -13.19
C ALA A 74 -2.99 7.46 -12.26
N ARG A 75 -1.94 7.19 -11.44
CA ARG A 75 -1.32 8.23 -10.62
C ARG A 75 -0.60 9.28 -11.46
N GLY A 76 0.17 8.88 -12.47
CA GLY A 76 0.98 9.78 -13.29
C GLY A 76 1.93 10.62 -12.43
N SER A 77 1.85 11.96 -12.55
CA SER A 77 2.63 12.91 -11.75
C SER A 77 1.84 13.59 -10.64
N SER A 78 0.66 13.08 -10.29
CA SER A 78 -0.14 13.63 -9.18
C SER A 78 0.58 13.47 -7.83
N PRO A 79 0.26 14.29 -6.82
CA PRO A 79 0.85 14.19 -5.49
C PRO A 79 0.69 12.77 -4.92
N LEU A 80 1.75 12.26 -4.29
CA LEU A 80 1.75 10.89 -3.78
C LEU A 80 0.68 10.68 -2.70
N ALA A 81 0.50 11.67 -1.85
CA ALA A 81 -0.47 11.62 -0.75
C ALA A 81 -1.94 11.50 -1.19
N ASP A 82 -2.26 11.83 -2.46
CA ASP A 82 -3.61 11.66 -3.00
C ASP A 82 -3.91 10.19 -3.37
N PHE A 83 -2.86 9.37 -3.52
CA PHE A 83 -2.95 7.98 -3.98
C PHE A 83 -2.49 6.94 -2.95
N LEU A 84 -1.71 7.35 -1.98
CA LEU A 84 -1.06 6.47 -1.01
C LEU A 84 -1.40 6.88 0.42
N SER A 85 -2.07 6.00 1.16
CA SER A 85 -2.22 6.13 2.61
C SER A 85 -1.01 5.50 3.32
N TRP A 86 -0.83 5.86 4.61
CA TRP A 86 0.22 5.26 5.42
C TRP A 86 0.03 3.75 5.60
N ASP A 87 -1.20 3.28 5.78
CA ASP A 87 -1.50 1.86 5.93
C ASP A 87 -1.18 1.05 4.67
N MET A 88 -1.45 1.62 3.49
CA MET A 88 -1.05 1.01 2.21
C MET A 88 0.46 0.94 2.08
N LEU A 89 1.17 2.00 2.48
CA LEU A 89 2.63 2.03 2.50
C LEU A 89 3.20 0.93 3.40
N GLU A 90 2.73 0.83 4.65
CA GLU A 90 3.23 -0.18 5.59
C GLU A 90 2.91 -1.60 5.12
N SER A 91 1.73 -1.83 4.55
CA SER A 91 1.36 -3.12 3.96
C SER A 91 2.28 -3.50 2.79
N TYR A 92 2.65 -2.52 1.95
CA TYR A 92 3.62 -2.73 0.88
C TYR A 92 5.01 -3.04 1.44
N LEU A 93 5.50 -2.25 2.39
CA LEU A 93 6.85 -2.38 2.96
C LEU A 93 7.04 -3.66 3.76
N ALA A 94 6.00 -4.16 4.43
CA ALA A 94 6.05 -5.41 5.19
C ALA A 94 6.49 -6.63 4.35
N GLN A 95 6.32 -6.57 3.02
CA GLN A 95 6.73 -7.62 2.09
C GLN A 95 8.25 -7.71 1.90
N PHE A 96 9.04 -6.71 2.34
CA PHE A 96 10.49 -6.60 2.12
C PHE A 96 11.33 -6.97 3.34
N ASN A 97 10.84 -7.83 4.23
CA ASN A 97 11.55 -8.29 5.43
C ASN A 97 12.63 -9.34 5.10
N PHE A 98 13.53 -9.02 4.14
CA PHE A 98 14.58 -9.94 3.69
C PHE A 98 15.78 -9.19 3.11
N LYS A 99 16.88 -9.94 2.91
CA LYS A 99 18.09 -9.47 2.23
C LYS A 99 18.47 -10.40 1.09
N ILE A 100 19.01 -9.85 0.03
CA ILE A 100 19.55 -10.61 -1.11
C ILE A 100 21.06 -10.34 -1.17
N LYS A 101 21.85 -11.17 -0.49
CA LYS A 101 23.31 -11.06 -0.42
C LYS A 101 23.76 -9.58 -0.25
N HIS A 102 24.62 -9.10 -1.17
CA HIS A 102 25.09 -7.70 -1.19
C HIS A 102 24.30 -6.82 -2.19
N ILE A 103 23.24 -7.34 -2.77
CA ILE A 103 22.49 -6.69 -3.88
C ILE A 103 21.36 -5.83 -3.35
N PHE A 104 20.62 -6.33 -2.33
CA PHE A 104 19.43 -5.68 -1.80
C PHE A 104 19.27 -5.93 -0.31
N ASP A 105 19.08 -4.85 0.46
CA ASP A 105 18.71 -4.88 1.87
C ASP A 105 17.30 -4.33 2.04
N GLY A 106 16.33 -5.22 2.27
CA GLY A 106 14.92 -4.87 2.39
C GLY A 106 14.62 -3.97 3.58
N TYR A 107 15.31 -4.15 4.71
CA TYR A 107 15.11 -3.29 5.90
C TYR A 107 15.57 -1.86 5.62
N LYS A 108 16.77 -1.70 5.04
CA LYS A 108 17.27 -0.38 4.64
C LYS A 108 16.36 0.29 3.59
N TYR A 109 15.85 -0.51 2.66
CA TYR A 109 14.91 -0.04 1.64
C TYR A 109 13.62 0.49 2.26
N GLN A 110 13.04 -0.23 3.23
CA GLN A 110 11.85 0.22 3.94
C GLN A 110 12.05 1.59 4.58
N ASP A 111 13.16 1.78 5.31
CA ASP A 111 13.45 3.05 5.99
C ASP A 111 13.62 4.21 5.00
N GLN A 112 14.30 3.97 3.88
CA GLN A 112 14.49 4.97 2.84
C GLN A 112 13.16 5.37 2.19
N VAL A 113 12.31 4.40 1.85
CA VAL A 113 11.00 4.65 1.25
C VAL A 113 10.08 5.37 2.23
N ARG A 114 10.02 4.97 3.51
CA ARG A 114 9.25 5.68 4.54
C ARG A 114 9.68 7.14 4.66
N SER A 115 11.00 7.39 4.70
CA SER A 115 11.54 8.75 4.76
C SER A 115 11.10 9.59 3.57
N THR A 116 11.21 9.05 2.35
CA THR A 116 10.77 9.73 1.14
C THR A 116 9.26 10.00 1.14
N CYS A 117 8.45 9.01 1.51
CA CYS A 117 6.99 9.17 1.57
C CYS A 117 6.56 10.24 2.57
N ARG A 118 7.19 10.33 3.75
CA ARG A 118 6.94 11.41 4.72
C ARG A 118 7.26 12.79 4.13
N GLN A 119 8.40 12.92 3.45
CA GLN A 119 8.78 14.17 2.78
C GLN A 119 7.81 14.56 1.67
N LEU A 120 7.10 13.61 1.09
CA LEU A 120 6.08 13.81 0.06
C LEU A 120 4.65 13.93 0.62
N GLY A 121 4.52 14.08 1.93
CA GLY A 121 3.24 14.36 2.58
C GLY A 121 2.38 13.12 2.88
N VAL A 122 2.90 11.90 2.72
CA VAL A 122 2.23 10.68 3.18
C VAL A 122 2.37 10.62 4.70
N GLY A 123 1.32 11.02 5.41
CA GLY A 123 1.34 11.17 6.87
C GLY A 123 1.04 9.87 7.59
N HIS A 124 1.78 9.61 8.66
CA HIS A 124 1.38 8.67 9.70
C HIS A 124 0.23 9.30 10.52
N PRO A 125 -0.80 8.54 10.94
CA PRO A 125 -1.90 9.08 11.74
C PRO A 125 -1.47 9.90 12.97
N GLU A 126 -0.36 9.53 13.61
CA GLU A 126 0.21 10.24 14.76
C GLU A 126 0.88 11.57 14.37
N THR A 127 1.55 11.63 13.20
CA THR A 127 2.21 12.85 12.73
C THR A 127 1.22 13.90 12.23
N ILE A 128 0.03 13.51 11.82
CA ILE A 128 -1.04 14.46 11.48
C ILE A 128 -1.48 15.22 12.73
N THR A 129 -1.54 14.54 13.87
CA THR A 129 -1.89 15.16 15.15
C THR A 129 -0.80 16.14 15.63
N GLU A 130 0.48 15.80 15.43
CA GLU A 130 1.61 16.66 15.80
C GLU A 130 1.79 17.86 14.85
N ALA A 131 1.61 17.65 13.52
CA ALA A 131 1.80 18.68 12.52
C ALA A 131 0.65 19.71 12.47
N TYR A 132 -0.57 19.31 12.77
CA TYR A 132 -1.75 20.18 12.74
C TYR A 132 -2.14 20.70 14.13
N GLY A 133 -1.42 20.31 15.19
CA GLY A 133 -1.58 20.83 16.54
C GLY A 133 -3.04 20.84 17.00
N GLU A 134 -3.38 21.80 17.88
CA GLU A 134 -4.75 21.97 18.41
C GLU A 134 -5.82 22.36 17.36
N ALA A 135 -5.45 22.63 16.11
CA ALA A 135 -6.39 23.00 15.04
C ALA A 135 -7.28 21.81 14.62
N PHE A 136 -6.82 20.57 14.84
CA PHE A 136 -7.64 19.38 14.67
C PHE A 136 -8.32 19.02 15.98
N LYS A 137 -9.02 19.97 16.60
CA LYS A 137 -10.04 19.60 17.60
C LYS A 137 -11.13 18.85 16.83
N PRO A 138 -11.40 17.58 17.17
CA PRO A 138 -12.51 16.88 16.54
C PRO A 138 -13.73 17.78 16.71
N GLU A 139 -14.36 18.10 15.57
CA GLU A 139 -15.54 18.96 15.54
C GLU A 139 -16.45 18.63 16.71
N LYS A 140 -16.86 19.69 17.39
CA LYS A 140 -17.78 19.75 18.52
C LYS A 140 -18.54 18.44 18.70
N LYS A 141 -18.31 17.77 19.83
CA LYS A 141 -19.07 16.57 20.25
C LYS A 141 -20.48 16.69 19.73
N LEU A 142 -20.89 15.79 18.84
CA LEU A 142 -22.22 15.74 18.27
C LEU A 142 -23.23 16.03 19.39
N PRO A 143 -24.19 16.95 19.19
CA PRO A 143 -25.15 17.30 20.21
C PRO A 143 -25.71 16.04 20.84
N LYS A 144 -25.81 16.00 22.17
CA LYS A 144 -26.26 14.81 22.92
C LYS A 144 -27.56 14.21 22.34
N LYS A 145 -28.41 15.04 21.73
CA LYS A 145 -29.65 14.65 21.04
C LYS A 145 -29.37 13.77 19.81
N ILE A 146 -28.33 14.08 19.02
CA ILE A 146 -27.93 13.30 17.82
C ILE A 146 -27.30 11.98 18.24
N LEU A 147 -26.40 11.99 19.24
CA LEU A 147 -25.80 10.78 19.79
C LEU A 147 -26.88 9.83 20.37
N ARG A 148 -27.88 10.38 21.04
CA ARG A 148 -29.01 9.60 21.59
C ARG A 148 -29.87 9.00 20.46
N SER A 149 -30.11 9.76 19.38
CA SER A 149 -30.84 9.29 18.19
C SER A 149 -30.09 8.15 17.49
N MET A 150 -28.78 8.30 17.27
CA MET A 150 -27.93 7.26 16.66
C MET A 150 -27.90 5.98 17.51
N ARG A 151 -27.77 6.12 18.84
CA ARG A 151 -27.80 4.99 19.79
C ARG A 151 -29.13 4.26 19.79
N ASN A 152 -30.25 5.00 19.67
CA ASN A 152 -31.59 4.41 19.59
C ASN A 152 -31.81 3.71 18.24
N LYS A 153 -31.30 4.27 17.14
CA LYS A 153 -31.35 3.66 15.80
C LYS A 153 -30.56 2.36 15.77
N ALA A 154 -29.34 2.34 16.33
CA ALA A 154 -28.52 1.14 16.46
C ALA A 154 -29.18 0.05 17.32
N LYS A 155 -29.83 0.44 18.47
CA LYS A 155 -30.58 -0.49 19.31
C LYS A 155 -31.84 -1.05 18.63
N LYS A 156 -32.49 -0.28 17.74
CA LYS A 156 -33.63 -0.75 16.96
C LYS A 156 -33.19 -1.74 15.88
N ALA A 157 -32.12 -1.44 15.16
CA ALA A 157 -31.52 -2.35 14.17
C ALA A 157 -31.03 -3.67 14.77
N ALA A 158 -30.51 -3.64 16.01
CA ALA A 158 -30.08 -4.85 16.73
C ALA A 158 -31.22 -5.69 17.29
N LYS A 159 -32.46 -5.17 17.30
CA LYS A 159 -33.67 -5.89 17.78
C LYS A 159 -34.54 -6.46 16.68
N GLU A 160 -34.32 -6.06 15.43
CA GLU A 160 -34.98 -6.68 14.29
C GLU A 160 -34.30 -8.02 14.02
N PRO A 161 -34.98 -9.17 14.20
CA PRO A 161 -34.42 -10.45 13.85
C PRO A 161 -34.18 -10.45 12.34
N LEU A 162 -32.96 -10.81 11.93
CA LEU A 162 -32.65 -11.14 10.55
C LEU A 162 -33.59 -12.29 10.13
N GLN A 163 -34.71 -11.98 9.51
CA GLN A 163 -35.49 -12.97 8.78
C GLN A 163 -34.68 -13.32 7.51
N LEU A 164 -33.70 -14.20 7.68
CA LEU A 164 -33.16 -14.96 6.57
C LEU A 164 -34.25 -15.98 6.19
N GLU A 165 -35.16 -15.58 5.32
CA GLU A 165 -35.93 -16.57 4.53
C GLU A 165 -34.94 -17.27 3.60
N ILE A 166 -34.39 -18.38 4.10
CA ILE A 166 -33.70 -19.34 3.24
C ILE A 166 -34.80 -20.05 2.47
N GLN A 167 -35.15 -19.51 1.29
CA GLN A 167 -35.96 -20.24 0.30
C GLN A 167 -35.06 -21.36 -0.25
N PHE A 168 -35.21 -22.56 0.30
CA PHE A 168 -34.73 -23.74 -0.36
C PHE A 168 -35.66 -24.01 -1.55
N PRO A 169 -35.14 -24.11 -2.79
CA PRO A 169 -35.94 -24.56 -3.90
C PRO A 169 -36.37 -26.02 -3.62
N PRO A 170 -37.61 -26.40 -3.92
CA PRO A 170 -38.04 -27.78 -3.79
C PRO A 170 -37.49 -28.58 -4.96
N GLU A 171 -36.34 -29.20 -4.80
CA GLU A 171 -35.80 -30.16 -5.77
C GLU A 171 -35.60 -31.54 -5.13
N GLN A 172 -36.60 -32.42 -5.45
CA GLN A 172 -36.36 -33.66 -6.14
C GLN A 172 -35.37 -34.61 -5.45
N LEU A 173 -35.82 -35.22 -4.34
CA LEU A 173 -35.34 -36.54 -3.95
C LEU A 173 -36.22 -37.58 -4.60
N HIS A 174 -35.94 -37.90 -5.89
CA HIS A 174 -36.32 -39.13 -6.49
C HIS A 174 -35.12 -40.10 -6.36
N ILE A 175 -35.12 -40.82 -5.27
CA ILE A 175 -34.24 -41.99 -5.13
C ILE A 175 -35.07 -43.17 -5.57
N ASP A 176 -34.89 -43.63 -6.83
CA ASP A 176 -35.36 -44.92 -7.31
C ASP A 176 -34.47 -46.02 -6.74
N PHE A 177 -34.98 -46.69 -5.71
CA PHE A 177 -34.49 -48.00 -5.33
C PHE A 177 -35.17 -49.03 -6.20
N LYS A 178 -34.48 -49.54 -7.21
CA LYS A 178 -34.81 -50.84 -7.86
C LYS A 178 -33.77 -51.88 -7.47
N GLY A 179 -34.27 -52.91 -6.78
CA GLY A 179 -34.00 -54.30 -6.79
C GLY A 179 -32.59 -54.84 -6.65
#